data_a7b02b4a6ce268ec8502daa09f9423f8
#
_entry.id   a7b02b4a6ce268ec8502daa09f9423f8
#
_cell.length_a   1.000
_cell.length_b   1.000
_cell.length_c   1.000
_cell.angle_alpha   90.00
_cell.angle_beta   90.00
_cell.angle_gamma   90.00
#
_symmetry.space_group_name_H-M   'P 1'
#
loop_
_entity.id
_entity.type
_entity.pdbx_description
1 polymer ?
#
loop_
_entity_poly.entity_id
_entity_poly.type
_entity_poly.pdbx_seq_one_letter_code
_entity_poly.pdbx_strand_id
1 'polypeptide(L)'
;SFNSDGTMDETLNVQRADTRNSGLFGHYNLGWDYDIDKRNTLAASVRFGVRNNHTFQDDLTTERYLNNTLTGSTLAGNENKGAFNNVDASFNYTHYYDKPQREFSFQSMFSRNTGNSMFENFLLDPVDGTTLNRFLNDNDSYNQEVTFQVDYQTPIGTTQIVEFGGKTIMRSVFSDFASYQAIGEGPYEPSAAAGFNNNLNYDQNIAAGYLAYTLALKNGYSIKAGSRFEHTVISAYTLTEDNIDIPAYSIVVPSLNVSKRLKNNNTIKASYNRC
;
A
#
# COMPACT_ATOMS: atom_id res chain seq x y z
N SER A 1 -2.02 37.35 14.36
CA SER A 1 -2.18 38.59 13.55
C SER A 1 -1.38 39.71 14.20
N PHE A 2 -0.84 40.63 13.40
CA PHE A 2 -0.23 41.86 13.91
C PHE A 2 -1.33 42.89 14.16
N ASN A 3 -1.29 43.48 15.36
CA ASN A 3 -2.15 44.63 15.69
C ASN A 3 -1.64 45.91 15.02
N SER A 4 -2.46 46.92 14.96
CA SER A 4 -2.13 48.21 14.36
C SER A 4 -1.01 48.96 15.08
N ASP A 5 -0.63 48.55 16.29
CA ASP A 5 0.48 49.04 17.11
C ASP A 5 1.78 48.21 16.98
N GLY A 6 1.81 47.18 16.10
CA GLY A 6 2.95 46.34 15.86
C GLY A 6 3.13 45.19 16.87
N THR A 7 2.23 45.05 17.83
CA THR A 7 2.23 43.88 18.74
C THR A 7 1.68 42.65 18.06
N MET A 8 2.17 41.45 18.40
CA MET A 8 1.66 40.17 17.96
C MET A 8 0.65 39.65 18.98
N ASP A 9 -0.55 39.29 18.52
CA ASP A 9 -1.46 38.50 19.32
C ASP A 9 -0.93 37.08 19.50
N GLU A 10 -0.70 36.67 20.73
CA GLU A 10 -0.31 35.32 21.09
C GLU A 10 -1.57 34.45 21.26
N THR A 11 -1.75 33.50 20.38
CA THR A 11 -2.83 32.52 20.48
C THR A 11 -2.27 31.20 20.99
N LEU A 12 -2.78 30.71 22.12
CA LEU A 12 -2.44 29.41 22.70
C LEU A 12 -3.70 28.51 22.67
N ASN A 13 -3.57 27.31 22.11
CA ASN A 13 -4.58 26.26 22.20
C ASN A 13 -4.08 25.15 23.11
N VAL A 14 -4.82 24.84 24.13
CA VAL A 14 -4.53 23.75 25.08
C VAL A 14 -5.55 22.65 24.87
N GLN A 15 -5.09 21.42 24.60
CA GLN A 15 -5.95 20.25 24.46
C GLN A 15 -5.65 19.24 25.56
N ARG A 16 -6.71 18.67 26.11
CA ARG A 16 -6.66 17.58 27.10
C ARG A 16 -7.71 16.56 26.74
N ALA A 17 -7.36 15.26 26.86
CA ALA A 17 -8.29 14.17 26.66
C ALA A 17 -7.86 12.96 27.48
N ASP A 18 -8.82 12.18 27.94
CA ASP A 18 -8.60 10.83 28.44
C ASP A 18 -8.71 9.87 27.24
N THR A 19 -7.63 9.11 26.99
CA THR A 19 -7.57 8.21 25.83
C THR A 19 -7.49 6.76 26.27
N ARG A 20 -8.42 5.94 25.78
CA ARG A 20 -8.42 4.49 25.96
C ARG A 20 -8.17 3.82 24.62
N ASN A 21 -7.19 2.91 24.60
CA ASN A 21 -6.86 2.12 23.42
C ASN A 21 -7.02 0.64 23.74
N SER A 22 -7.67 -0.08 22.84
CA SER A 22 -7.73 -1.53 22.86
C SER A 22 -7.55 -2.06 21.44
N GLY A 23 -7.04 -3.27 21.32
CA GLY A 23 -6.87 -3.87 20.01
C GLY A 23 -6.32 -5.28 20.05
N LEU A 24 -6.44 -5.95 18.92
CA LEU A 24 -5.87 -7.26 18.65
C LEU A 24 -4.93 -7.14 17.47
N PHE A 25 -3.73 -7.71 17.61
CA PHE A 25 -2.79 -7.89 16.52
C PHE A 25 -2.38 -9.35 16.45
N GLY A 26 -2.49 -9.93 15.27
CA GLY A 26 -2.07 -11.30 15.01
C GLY A 26 -1.43 -11.43 13.63
N HIS A 27 -0.38 -12.25 13.56
CA HIS A 27 0.32 -12.53 12.31
C HIS A 27 0.68 -14.01 12.25
N TYR A 28 0.25 -14.69 11.19
CA TYR A 28 0.44 -16.12 10.99
C TYR A 28 1.09 -16.35 9.64
N ASN A 29 2.07 -17.24 9.59
CA ASN A 29 2.74 -17.61 8.36
C ASN A 29 2.90 -19.13 8.33
N LEU A 30 2.46 -19.74 7.24
CA LEU A 30 2.65 -21.15 6.93
C LEU A 30 3.43 -21.23 5.61
N GLY A 31 4.55 -21.92 5.64
CA GLY A 31 5.37 -22.20 4.46
C GLY A 31 5.54 -23.70 4.25
N TRP A 32 5.64 -24.07 2.99
CA TRP A 32 5.87 -25.45 2.58
C TRP A 32 6.83 -25.48 1.39
N ASP A 33 7.92 -26.23 1.54
CA ASP A 33 8.92 -26.47 0.51
C ASP A 33 8.96 -27.97 0.23
N TYR A 34 8.99 -28.34 -1.05
CA TYR A 34 8.98 -29.73 -1.47
C TYR A 34 9.84 -29.95 -2.71
N ASP A 35 10.84 -30.79 -2.56
CA ASP A 35 11.65 -31.28 -3.67
C ASP A 35 10.97 -32.51 -4.28
N ILE A 36 10.34 -32.34 -5.45
CA ILE A 36 9.73 -33.45 -6.19
C ILE A 36 10.82 -34.44 -6.58
N ASP A 37 11.93 -33.91 -7.07
CA ASP A 37 13.17 -34.63 -7.38
C ASP A 37 14.37 -33.66 -7.34
N LYS A 38 15.56 -34.13 -7.77
CA LYS A 38 16.79 -33.31 -7.79
C LYS A 38 16.74 -32.06 -8.69
N ARG A 39 15.72 -31.97 -9.53
CA ARG A 39 15.58 -30.89 -10.54
C ARG A 39 14.32 -30.06 -10.37
N ASN A 40 13.35 -30.55 -9.65
CA ASN A 40 12.05 -29.94 -9.53
C ASN A 40 11.75 -29.60 -8.08
N THR A 41 11.59 -28.31 -7.79
CA THR A 41 11.26 -27.81 -6.45
C THR A 41 9.95 -27.03 -6.49
N LEU A 42 9.15 -27.20 -5.46
CA LEU A 42 7.95 -26.42 -5.19
C LEU A 42 8.12 -25.68 -3.87
N ALA A 43 7.68 -24.45 -3.83
CA ALA A 43 7.54 -23.69 -2.59
C ALA A 43 6.18 -23.02 -2.58
N ALA A 44 5.49 -23.10 -1.46
CA ALA A 44 4.22 -22.42 -1.24
C ALA A 44 4.20 -21.76 0.12
N SER A 45 3.60 -20.59 0.22
CA SER A 45 3.39 -19.94 1.50
C SER A 45 2.06 -19.24 1.57
N VAL A 46 1.48 -19.19 2.76
CA VAL A 46 0.32 -18.38 3.08
C VAL A 46 0.62 -17.59 4.34
N ARG A 47 0.38 -16.29 4.27
CA ARG A 47 0.48 -15.36 5.38
C ARG A 47 -0.89 -14.75 5.63
N PHE A 48 -1.27 -14.69 6.88
CA PHE A 48 -2.51 -14.08 7.32
C PHE A 48 -2.23 -13.13 8.48
N GLY A 49 -2.74 -11.92 8.39
CA GLY A 49 -2.63 -10.91 9.42
C GLY A 49 -3.98 -10.32 9.81
N VAL A 50 -4.17 -10.08 11.09
CA VAL A 50 -5.34 -9.43 11.66
C VAL A 50 -4.87 -8.27 12.53
N ARG A 51 -5.47 -7.12 12.35
CA ARG A 51 -5.26 -5.96 13.19
C ARG A 51 -6.58 -5.25 13.43
N ASN A 52 -7.05 -5.30 14.67
CA ASN A 52 -8.20 -4.52 15.10
C ASN A 52 -7.73 -3.48 16.12
N ASN A 53 -8.19 -2.27 16.01
CA ASN A 53 -7.94 -1.22 16.97
C ASN A 53 -9.23 -0.49 17.30
N HIS A 54 -9.35 -0.11 18.56
CA HIS A 54 -10.42 0.73 19.05
C HIS A 54 -9.80 1.78 19.97
N THR A 55 -9.89 3.02 19.56
CA THR A 55 -9.44 4.18 20.32
C THR A 55 -10.65 5.01 20.67
N PHE A 56 -10.77 5.33 21.95
CA PHE A 56 -11.80 6.20 22.46
C PHE A 56 -11.15 7.35 23.23
N GLN A 57 -11.53 8.58 22.92
CA GLN A 57 -11.11 9.79 23.60
C GLN A 57 -12.32 10.43 24.25
N ASP A 58 -12.35 10.35 25.57
CA ASP A 58 -13.35 11.05 26.39
C ASP A 58 -12.87 12.46 26.71
N ASP A 59 -13.81 13.37 26.89
CA ASP A 59 -13.58 14.71 27.41
C ASP A 59 -12.45 15.48 26.73
N LEU A 60 -12.38 15.36 25.39
CA LEU A 60 -11.44 16.15 24.60
C LEU A 60 -11.81 17.63 24.71
N THR A 61 -11.19 18.29 25.69
CA THR A 61 -11.35 19.72 25.90
C THR A 61 -10.32 20.49 25.12
N THR A 62 -10.76 21.45 24.32
CA THR A 62 -9.87 22.39 23.61
C THR A 62 -10.16 23.79 24.12
N GLU A 63 -9.21 24.38 24.83
CA GLU A 63 -9.28 25.76 25.36
C GLU A 63 -8.43 26.66 24.46
N ARG A 64 -9.00 27.76 24.02
CA ARG A 64 -8.33 28.78 23.22
C ARG A 64 -8.09 30.03 24.04
N TYR A 65 -6.84 30.42 24.15
CA TYR A 65 -6.42 31.65 24.82
C TYR A 65 -5.91 32.66 23.81
N LEU A 66 -6.25 33.91 24.01
CA LEU A 66 -5.72 35.06 23.29
C LEU A 66 -5.08 35.99 24.33
N ASN A 67 -3.76 36.24 24.22
CA ASN A 67 -3.00 37.04 25.18
C ASN A 67 -3.26 36.61 26.64
N ASN A 68 -3.19 35.31 26.92
CA ASN A 68 -3.47 34.65 28.21
C ASN A 68 -4.93 34.75 28.71
N THR A 69 -5.86 35.26 27.90
CA THR A 69 -7.29 35.29 28.24
C THR A 69 -8.02 34.18 27.52
N LEU A 70 -8.77 33.36 28.25
CA LEU A 70 -9.62 32.31 27.66
C LEU A 70 -10.70 32.93 26.79
N THR A 71 -10.69 32.62 25.49
CA THR A 71 -11.63 33.18 24.51
C THR A 71 -12.65 32.16 23.99
N GLY A 72 -12.43 30.88 24.27
CA GLY A 72 -13.35 29.83 23.88
C GLY A 72 -12.93 28.48 24.44
N SER A 73 -13.89 27.61 24.66
CA SER A 73 -13.72 26.22 25.03
C SER A 73 -14.64 25.35 24.21
N THR A 74 -14.15 24.20 23.76
CA THR A 74 -14.96 23.16 23.13
C THR A 74 -14.74 21.84 23.86
N LEU A 75 -15.82 21.08 24.00
CA LEU A 75 -15.80 19.73 24.54
C LEU A 75 -16.21 18.75 23.45
N ALA A 76 -15.44 17.71 23.26
CA ALA A 76 -15.70 16.70 22.24
C ALA A 76 -15.34 15.29 22.73
N GLY A 77 -15.92 14.28 22.12
CA GLY A 77 -15.47 12.89 22.20
C GLY A 77 -15.14 12.36 20.81
N ASN A 78 -14.20 11.45 20.73
CA ASN A 78 -13.85 10.77 19.49
C ASN A 78 -13.84 9.26 19.71
N GLU A 79 -14.44 8.53 18.79
CA GLU A 79 -14.33 7.09 18.71
C GLU A 79 -13.73 6.70 17.35
N ASN A 80 -12.68 5.88 17.37
CA ASN A 80 -12.06 5.36 16.16
C ASN A 80 -11.99 3.84 16.25
N LYS A 81 -12.65 3.14 15.34
CA LYS A 81 -12.61 1.68 15.19
C LYS A 81 -11.97 1.35 13.85
N GLY A 82 -11.02 0.42 13.86
CA GLY A 82 -10.40 -0.09 12.65
C GLY A 82 -10.29 -1.61 12.70
N ALA A 83 -10.66 -2.26 11.61
CA ALA A 83 -10.48 -3.68 11.39
C ALA A 83 -9.76 -3.89 10.05
N PHE A 84 -8.55 -4.41 10.10
CA PHE A 84 -7.69 -4.61 8.93
C PHE A 84 -7.24 -6.07 8.88
N ASN A 85 -7.39 -6.67 7.72
CA ASN A 85 -6.93 -8.03 7.49
C ASN A 85 -6.09 -8.06 6.22
N ASN A 86 -5.04 -8.88 6.24
CA ASN A 86 -4.28 -9.18 5.04
C ASN A 86 -4.14 -10.68 4.84
N VAL A 87 -4.22 -11.09 3.59
CA VAL A 87 -3.93 -12.45 3.14
C VAL A 87 -2.96 -12.36 1.98
N ASP A 88 -1.80 -13.00 2.13
CA ASP A 88 -0.83 -13.17 1.06
C ASP A 88 -0.62 -14.66 0.82
N ALA A 89 -0.65 -15.08 -0.42
CA ALA A 89 -0.33 -16.44 -0.83
C ALA A 89 0.70 -16.40 -1.95
N SER A 90 1.68 -17.29 -1.90
CA SER A 90 2.66 -17.46 -2.96
C SER A 90 2.83 -18.91 -3.32
N PHE A 91 3.09 -19.14 -4.59
CA PHE A 91 3.46 -20.45 -5.12
C PHE A 91 4.61 -20.25 -6.10
N ASN A 92 5.66 -21.04 -5.94
CA ASN A 92 6.83 -21.03 -6.79
C ASN A 92 7.14 -22.47 -7.24
N TYR A 93 7.38 -22.63 -8.52
CA TYR A 93 7.91 -23.86 -9.10
C TYR A 93 9.21 -23.52 -9.81
N THR A 94 10.27 -24.32 -9.58
CA THR A 94 11.55 -24.17 -10.27
C THR A 94 11.98 -25.52 -10.84
N HIS A 95 12.37 -25.51 -12.11
CA HIS A 95 12.95 -26.64 -12.80
C HIS A 95 14.40 -26.34 -13.18
N TYR A 96 15.32 -27.13 -12.63
CA TYR A 96 16.75 -27.10 -12.94
C TYR A 96 17.08 -28.10 -14.03
N TYR A 97 17.78 -27.67 -15.05
CA TYR A 97 18.25 -28.54 -16.12
C TYR A 97 19.65 -29.09 -15.81
N ASP A 98 20.10 -30.12 -16.57
CA ASP A 98 21.45 -30.66 -16.44
C ASP A 98 22.56 -29.65 -16.69
N LYS A 99 22.31 -28.70 -17.54
CA LYS A 99 23.25 -27.61 -17.83
C LYS A 99 23.24 -26.62 -16.66
N PRO A 100 24.38 -26.42 -15.97
CA PRO A 100 24.47 -25.44 -14.88
C PRO A 100 23.93 -24.07 -15.29
N GLN A 101 23.21 -23.36 -14.38
CA GLN A 101 22.59 -22.05 -14.63
C GLN A 101 21.46 -22.05 -15.66
N ARG A 102 21.01 -23.20 -16.16
CA ARG A 102 19.79 -23.30 -16.94
C ARG A 102 18.64 -23.64 -16.02
N GLU A 103 17.66 -22.76 -15.97
CA GLU A 103 16.50 -22.94 -15.11
C GLU A 103 15.26 -22.35 -15.75
N PHE A 104 14.12 -22.90 -15.36
CA PHE A 104 12.80 -22.39 -15.61
C PHE A 104 12.12 -22.16 -14.27
N SER A 105 11.47 -21.03 -14.08
CA SER A 105 10.65 -20.79 -12.91
C SER A 105 9.26 -20.24 -13.28
N PHE A 106 8.29 -20.64 -12.48
CA PHE A 106 6.96 -20.10 -12.47
C PHE A 106 6.63 -19.60 -11.08
N GLN A 107 6.13 -18.38 -10.98
CA GLN A 107 5.72 -17.76 -9.73
C GLN A 107 4.27 -17.28 -9.84
N SER A 108 3.50 -17.51 -8.80
CA SER A 108 2.17 -16.95 -8.62
C SER A 108 2.08 -16.32 -7.24
N MET A 109 1.58 -15.10 -7.18
CA MET A 109 1.38 -14.37 -5.93
C MET A 109 -0.04 -13.82 -5.90
N PHE A 110 -0.67 -13.92 -4.75
CA PHE A 110 -1.93 -13.29 -4.42
C PHE A 110 -1.76 -12.49 -3.14
N SER A 111 -2.21 -11.26 -3.15
CA SER A 111 -2.27 -10.41 -1.97
C SER A 111 -3.62 -9.73 -1.90
N ARG A 112 -4.25 -9.76 -0.74
CA ARG A 112 -5.48 -9.01 -0.47
C ARG A 112 -5.43 -8.39 0.90
N ASN A 113 -5.60 -7.07 0.94
CA ASN A 113 -5.75 -6.29 2.15
C ASN A 113 -7.18 -5.77 2.20
N THR A 114 -7.87 -5.98 3.30
CA THR A 114 -9.19 -5.41 3.56
C THR A 114 -9.11 -4.48 4.75
N GLY A 115 -9.84 -3.39 4.71
CA GLY A 115 -9.93 -2.41 5.78
C GLY A 115 -11.35 -1.92 5.95
N ASN A 116 -11.82 -1.96 7.20
CA ASN A 116 -12.99 -1.23 7.63
C ASN A 116 -12.53 -0.23 8.70
N SER A 117 -12.87 1.04 8.54
CA SER A 117 -12.57 2.07 9.51
C SER A 117 -13.76 2.97 9.75
N MET A 118 -14.11 3.14 11.02
CA MET A 118 -15.16 4.02 11.49
C MET A 118 -14.54 5.09 12.38
N PHE A 119 -14.84 6.33 12.10
CA PHE A 119 -14.49 7.47 12.95
C PHE A 119 -15.76 8.24 13.31
N GLU A 120 -16.03 8.36 14.60
CA GLU A 120 -17.16 9.12 15.13
C GLU A 120 -16.64 10.25 16.02
N ASN A 121 -17.16 11.45 15.81
CA ASN A 121 -16.89 12.63 16.62
C ASN A 121 -18.18 13.14 17.23
N PHE A 122 -18.15 13.37 18.53
CA PHE A 122 -19.26 13.93 19.33
C PHE A 122 -18.86 15.33 19.75
N LEU A 123 -19.60 16.33 19.33
CA LEU A 123 -19.46 17.68 19.84
C LEU A 123 -20.44 17.85 21.00
N LEU A 124 -19.91 18.19 22.17
CA LEU A 124 -20.66 18.30 23.41
C LEU A 124 -20.76 19.76 23.86
N ASP A 125 -21.82 20.09 24.58
CA ASP A 125 -21.91 21.37 25.27
C ASP A 125 -20.90 21.37 26.45
N PRO A 126 -20.00 22.34 26.53
CA PRO A 126 -18.99 22.38 27.61
C PRO A 126 -19.54 22.69 28.99
N VAL A 127 -20.82 23.08 29.10
CA VAL A 127 -21.46 23.45 30.37
C VAL A 127 -22.17 22.26 31.01
N ASP A 128 -22.97 21.53 30.23
CA ASP A 128 -23.81 20.46 30.73
C ASP A 128 -23.49 19.06 30.11
N GLY A 129 -22.57 18.98 29.17
CA GLY A 129 -22.16 17.75 28.52
C GLY A 129 -23.18 17.17 27.52
N THR A 130 -24.25 17.90 27.20
CA THR A 130 -25.23 17.41 26.21
C THR A 130 -24.65 17.32 24.83
N THR A 131 -25.05 16.31 24.06
CA THR A 131 -24.61 16.14 22.67
C THR A 131 -25.23 17.21 21.80
N LEU A 132 -24.39 18.02 21.13
CA LEU A 132 -24.81 19.05 20.20
C LEU A 132 -24.90 18.52 18.77
N ASN A 133 -23.82 17.88 18.31
CA ASN A 133 -23.71 17.29 16.97
C ASN A 133 -22.87 16.00 17.01
N ARG A 134 -23.15 15.11 16.08
CA ARG A 134 -22.33 13.91 15.85
C ARG A 134 -21.96 13.83 14.38
N PHE A 135 -20.74 13.40 14.11
CA PHE A 135 -20.23 13.14 12.77
C PHE A 135 -19.68 11.72 12.74
N LEU A 136 -20.13 10.95 11.76
CA LEU A 136 -19.68 9.58 11.55
C LEU A 136 -19.11 9.48 10.16
N ASN A 137 -17.87 9.00 10.04
CA ASN A 137 -17.23 8.58 8.80
C ASN A 137 -17.03 7.07 8.83
N ASP A 138 -17.51 6.41 7.81
CA ASP A 138 -17.35 4.97 7.60
C ASP A 138 -16.65 4.72 6.27
N ASN A 139 -15.68 3.81 6.27
CA ASN A 139 -14.94 3.47 5.06
C ASN A 139 -14.67 1.98 5.02
N ASP A 140 -15.24 1.32 4.01
CA ASP A 140 -14.94 -0.05 3.63
C ASP A 140 -14.00 -0.07 2.42
N SER A 141 -12.92 -0.83 2.51
CA SER A 141 -11.93 -0.86 1.43
C SER A 141 -11.28 -2.22 1.26
N TYR A 142 -10.85 -2.49 0.04
CA TYR A 142 -9.86 -3.54 -0.22
C TYR A 142 -8.89 -3.15 -1.31
N ASN A 143 -7.69 -3.76 -1.25
CA ASN A 143 -6.69 -3.76 -2.30
C ASN A 143 -6.27 -5.20 -2.55
N GLN A 144 -6.48 -5.66 -3.77
CA GLN A 144 -6.17 -7.03 -4.20
C GLN A 144 -5.20 -6.98 -5.37
N GLU A 145 -4.19 -7.84 -5.33
CA GLU A 145 -3.24 -8.01 -6.42
C GLU A 145 -3.00 -9.50 -6.69
N VAL A 146 -3.03 -9.87 -7.98
CA VAL A 146 -2.63 -11.18 -8.47
C VAL A 146 -1.49 -10.99 -9.43
N THR A 147 -0.40 -11.71 -9.21
CA THR A 147 0.77 -11.69 -10.09
C THR A 147 1.06 -13.11 -10.57
N PHE A 148 1.31 -13.24 -11.87
CA PHE A 148 1.92 -14.41 -12.48
C PHE A 148 3.21 -14.02 -13.19
N GLN A 149 4.24 -14.83 -13.02
CA GLN A 149 5.55 -14.60 -13.64
C GLN A 149 6.14 -15.92 -14.11
N VAL A 150 6.72 -15.89 -15.30
CA VAL A 150 7.44 -17.01 -15.90
C VAL A 150 8.81 -16.51 -16.31
N ASP A 151 9.85 -17.19 -15.87
CA ASP A 151 11.24 -16.85 -16.17
C ASP A 151 11.97 -18.05 -16.73
N TYR A 152 12.81 -17.80 -17.72
CA TYR A 152 13.71 -18.80 -18.26
C TYR A 152 15.10 -18.20 -18.39
N GLN A 153 16.07 -18.92 -17.87
CA GLN A 153 17.49 -18.58 -17.94
C GLN A 153 18.28 -19.71 -18.61
N THR A 154 19.17 -19.36 -19.51
CA THR A 154 20.06 -20.33 -20.13
C THR A 154 21.45 -19.77 -20.39
N PRO A 155 22.53 -20.49 -20.03
CA PRO A 155 23.88 -20.10 -20.37
C PRO A 155 24.21 -20.42 -21.86
N ILE A 156 24.92 -19.50 -22.51
CA ILE A 156 25.52 -19.69 -23.82
C ILE A 156 27.04 -19.81 -23.64
N GLY A 157 27.56 -21.00 -23.79
CA GLY A 157 28.98 -21.28 -23.46
C GLY A 157 29.23 -21.20 -21.96
N THR A 158 30.36 -20.61 -21.57
CA THR A 158 30.83 -20.54 -20.17
C THR A 158 30.78 -19.13 -19.56
N THR A 159 30.51 -18.11 -20.38
CA THR A 159 30.66 -16.71 -19.98
C THR A 159 29.42 -15.86 -20.26
N GLN A 160 28.41 -16.44 -20.85
CA GLN A 160 27.22 -15.71 -21.29
C GLN A 160 25.96 -16.35 -20.73
N ILE A 161 24.98 -15.52 -20.36
CA ILE A 161 23.67 -15.96 -19.90
C ILE A 161 22.61 -15.11 -20.63
N VAL A 162 21.60 -15.78 -21.15
CA VAL A 162 20.37 -15.15 -21.65
C VAL A 162 19.26 -15.46 -20.67
N GLU A 163 18.50 -14.44 -20.31
CA GLU A 163 17.33 -14.50 -19.43
C GLU A 163 16.15 -13.84 -20.16
N PHE A 164 15.01 -14.48 -20.17
CA PHE A 164 13.78 -13.89 -20.67
C PHE A 164 12.59 -14.40 -19.89
N GLY A 165 11.54 -13.61 -19.88
CA GLY A 165 10.35 -13.96 -19.14
C GLY A 165 9.19 -13.03 -19.42
N GLY A 166 8.09 -13.34 -18.78
CA GLY A 166 6.87 -12.56 -18.82
C GLY A 166 6.24 -12.45 -17.45
N LYS A 167 5.59 -11.32 -17.21
CA LYS A 167 4.87 -11.04 -15.95
C LYS A 167 3.54 -10.39 -16.26
N THR A 168 2.49 -10.81 -15.56
CA THR A 168 1.23 -10.09 -15.53
C THR A 168 0.87 -9.74 -14.08
N ILE A 169 0.33 -8.54 -13.89
CA ILE A 169 -0.16 -8.05 -12.61
C ILE A 169 -1.58 -7.58 -12.84
N MET A 170 -2.50 -8.09 -12.04
CA MET A 170 -3.89 -7.68 -12.00
C MET A 170 -4.18 -7.10 -10.62
N ARG A 171 -4.49 -5.81 -10.56
CA ARG A 171 -4.77 -5.10 -9.32
C ARG A 171 -6.19 -4.58 -9.34
N SER A 172 -6.90 -4.77 -8.23
CA SER A 172 -8.23 -4.21 -8.01
C SER A 172 -8.24 -3.50 -6.66
N VAL A 173 -8.67 -2.26 -6.65
CA VAL A 173 -8.82 -1.43 -5.46
C VAL A 173 -10.26 -0.96 -5.38
N PHE A 174 -10.82 -1.12 -4.20
CA PHE A 174 -12.16 -0.64 -3.86
C PHE A 174 -12.09 0.19 -2.59
N SER A 175 -12.83 1.29 -2.55
CA SER A 175 -13.05 2.09 -1.35
C SER A 175 -14.46 2.66 -1.42
N ASP A 176 -15.24 2.44 -0.38
CA ASP A 176 -16.57 3.01 -0.19
C ASP A 176 -16.54 3.86 1.08
N PHE A 177 -16.57 5.17 0.90
CA PHE A 177 -16.50 6.14 1.97
C PHE A 177 -17.85 6.85 2.11
N ALA A 178 -18.43 6.75 3.30
CA ALA A 178 -19.68 7.42 3.65
C ALA A 178 -19.50 8.29 4.88
N SER A 179 -20.06 9.50 4.82
CA SER A 179 -20.09 10.47 5.92
C SER A 179 -21.52 10.80 6.30
N TYR A 180 -21.77 10.77 7.59
CA TYR A 180 -23.07 11.04 8.19
C TYR A 180 -22.96 12.10 9.26
N GLN A 181 -24.08 12.79 9.51
CA GLN A 181 -24.21 13.77 10.58
C GLN A 181 -25.52 13.58 11.32
N ALA A 182 -25.53 13.94 12.59
CA ALA A 182 -26.73 13.96 13.43
C ALA A 182 -26.71 15.19 14.35
N ILE A 183 -27.87 15.76 14.61
CA ILE A 183 -28.05 16.85 15.59
C ILE A 183 -28.52 16.22 16.90
N GLY A 184 -27.79 16.49 17.97
CA GLY A 184 -28.05 15.90 19.28
C GLY A 184 -28.05 14.36 19.21
N GLU A 185 -29.05 13.75 19.86
CA GLU A 185 -29.28 12.31 19.84
C GLU A 185 -30.18 11.83 18.68
N GLY A 186 -30.41 12.69 17.67
CA GLY A 186 -31.20 12.35 16.48
C GLY A 186 -30.58 11.24 15.63
N PRO A 187 -31.31 10.75 14.62
CA PRO A 187 -30.76 9.75 13.69
C PRO A 187 -29.64 10.34 12.83
N TYR A 188 -28.73 9.48 12.40
CA TYR A 188 -27.72 9.83 11.41
C TYR A 188 -28.36 10.02 10.02
N GLU A 189 -28.03 11.14 9.39
CA GLU A 189 -28.39 11.43 8.01
C GLU A 189 -27.13 11.57 7.16
N PRO A 190 -27.15 11.18 5.87
CA PRO A 190 -26.00 11.38 4.99
C PRO A 190 -25.59 12.84 4.97
N SER A 191 -24.28 13.11 5.04
CA SER A 191 -23.76 14.46 4.96
C SER A 191 -24.10 15.06 3.60
N ALA A 192 -24.76 16.24 3.60
CA ALA A 192 -25.13 16.96 2.38
C ALA A 192 -23.95 17.67 1.70
N ALA A 193 -22.78 17.70 2.32
CA ALA A 193 -21.62 18.35 1.74
C ALA A 193 -21.09 17.51 0.54
N ALA A 194 -20.97 18.16 -0.62
CA ALA A 194 -20.50 17.52 -1.85
C ALA A 194 -19.09 16.90 -1.64
N GLY A 195 -18.93 15.63 -2.01
CA GLY A 195 -17.65 14.91 -1.93
C GLY A 195 -17.41 14.10 -0.65
N PHE A 196 -18.34 14.10 0.32
CA PHE A 196 -18.22 13.32 1.55
C PHE A 196 -18.74 11.88 1.43
N ASN A 197 -19.45 11.55 0.37
CA ASN A 197 -19.84 10.18 0.04
C ASN A 197 -19.24 9.85 -1.32
N ASN A 198 -18.29 8.94 -1.37
CA ASN A 198 -17.62 8.56 -2.60
C ASN A 198 -17.24 7.07 -2.57
N ASN A 199 -17.44 6.45 -3.70
CA ASN A 199 -17.05 5.07 -3.95
C ASN A 199 -16.03 5.10 -5.10
N LEU A 200 -14.93 4.43 -4.91
CA LEU A 200 -13.85 4.29 -5.91
C LEU A 200 -13.69 2.81 -6.25
N ASN A 201 -13.80 2.51 -7.51
CA ASN A 201 -13.37 1.23 -8.08
C ASN A 201 -12.23 1.51 -9.07
N TYR A 202 -11.13 0.82 -8.90
CA TYR A 202 -9.94 0.99 -9.71
C TYR A 202 -9.37 -0.38 -10.05
N ASP A 203 -9.32 -0.70 -11.34
CA ASP A 203 -8.72 -1.92 -11.88
C ASP A 203 -7.52 -1.56 -12.77
N GLN A 204 -6.39 -2.22 -12.53
CA GLN A 204 -5.17 -2.05 -13.30
C GLN A 204 -4.64 -3.41 -13.73
N ASN A 205 -4.44 -3.57 -15.05
CA ASN A 205 -3.82 -4.74 -15.63
C ASN A 205 -2.51 -4.36 -16.31
N ILE A 206 -1.43 -5.02 -15.92
CA ILE A 206 -0.09 -4.80 -16.47
C ILE A 206 0.37 -6.13 -17.08
N ALA A 207 0.73 -6.10 -18.36
CA ALA A 207 1.42 -7.20 -19.04
C ALA A 207 2.83 -6.76 -19.41
N ALA A 208 3.83 -7.56 -19.03
CA ALA A 208 5.23 -7.24 -19.26
C ALA A 208 5.98 -8.44 -19.84
N GLY A 209 6.90 -8.16 -20.77
CA GLY A 209 7.88 -9.12 -21.26
C GLY A 209 9.27 -8.53 -21.19
N TYR A 210 10.27 -9.33 -20.88
CA TYR A 210 11.64 -8.86 -20.77
C TYR A 210 12.66 -9.82 -21.36
N LEU A 211 13.79 -9.25 -21.75
CA LEU A 211 14.98 -9.95 -22.21
C LEU A 211 16.21 -9.31 -21.60
N ALA A 212 17.12 -10.14 -21.06
CA ALA A 212 18.40 -9.69 -20.56
C ALA A 212 19.53 -10.60 -21.01
N TYR A 213 20.71 -10.01 -21.20
CA TYR A 213 21.93 -10.70 -21.59
C TYR A 213 23.05 -10.33 -20.63
N THR A 214 23.69 -11.34 -20.09
CA THR A 214 24.84 -11.21 -19.19
C THR A 214 26.08 -11.72 -19.87
N LEU A 215 27.17 -10.92 -19.83
CA LEU A 215 28.50 -11.26 -20.32
C LEU A 215 29.52 -11.18 -19.20
N ALA A 216 30.14 -12.30 -18.86
CA ALA A 216 31.29 -12.34 -17.93
C ALA A 216 32.60 -12.24 -18.73
N LEU A 217 33.43 -11.26 -18.38
CA LEU A 217 34.71 -10.98 -19.02
C LEU A 217 35.87 -11.56 -18.20
N LYS A 218 36.99 -11.90 -18.86
CA LYS A 218 38.15 -12.55 -18.24
C LYS A 218 38.79 -11.77 -17.08
N ASN A 219 38.60 -10.48 -16.98
CA ASN A 219 39.22 -9.63 -15.95
C ASN A 219 38.32 -9.39 -14.72
N GLY A 220 37.35 -10.28 -14.47
CA GLY A 220 36.44 -10.17 -13.34
C GLY A 220 35.33 -9.12 -13.54
N TYR A 221 35.15 -8.59 -14.74
CA TYR A 221 34.00 -7.78 -15.09
C TYR A 221 32.82 -8.68 -15.47
N SER A 222 31.61 -8.26 -15.09
CA SER A 222 30.35 -8.80 -15.59
C SER A 222 29.45 -7.65 -15.99
N ILE A 223 28.88 -7.73 -17.18
CA ILE A 223 27.97 -6.72 -17.75
C ILE A 223 26.66 -7.44 -18.04
N LYS A 224 25.56 -6.93 -17.47
CA LYS A 224 24.19 -7.36 -17.76
C LYS A 224 23.43 -6.20 -18.39
N ALA A 225 22.98 -6.37 -19.61
CA ALA A 225 22.11 -5.43 -20.31
C ALA A 225 20.76 -6.09 -20.56
N GLY A 226 19.68 -5.35 -20.38
CA GLY A 226 18.33 -5.86 -20.58
C GLY A 226 17.34 -4.77 -20.93
N SER A 227 16.16 -5.20 -21.34
CA SER A 227 15.03 -4.31 -21.57
C SER A 227 13.74 -5.04 -21.22
N ARG A 228 12.78 -4.29 -20.64
CA ARG A 228 11.44 -4.74 -20.33
C ARG A 228 10.44 -3.84 -21.07
N PHE A 229 9.49 -4.46 -21.74
CA PHE A 229 8.33 -3.81 -22.30
C PHE A 229 7.15 -4.05 -21.38
N GLU A 230 6.41 -3.02 -21.05
CA GLU A 230 5.21 -3.06 -20.23
C GLU A 230 4.06 -2.40 -20.97
N HIS A 231 2.88 -3.02 -20.89
CA HIS A 231 1.61 -2.47 -21.34
C HIS A 231 0.64 -2.43 -20.17
N THR A 232 0.09 -1.25 -19.89
CA THR A 232 -0.80 -1.01 -18.76
C THR A 232 -2.15 -0.54 -19.26
N VAL A 233 -3.21 -1.18 -18.74
CA VAL A 233 -4.61 -0.80 -18.94
C VAL A 233 -5.21 -0.50 -17.58
N ILE A 234 -5.89 0.64 -17.47
CA ILE A 234 -6.52 1.10 -16.23
C ILE A 234 -8.00 1.37 -16.52
N SER A 235 -8.85 0.96 -15.59
CA SER A 235 -10.27 1.30 -15.55
C SER A 235 -10.59 1.83 -14.16
N ALA A 236 -11.22 2.99 -14.08
CA ALA A 236 -11.61 3.60 -12.82
C ALA A 236 -12.99 4.23 -12.94
N TYR A 237 -13.81 4.09 -11.89
CA TYR A 237 -15.12 4.72 -11.80
C TYR A 237 -15.45 5.10 -10.35
N THR A 238 -16.27 6.12 -10.21
CA THR A 238 -16.76 6.65 -8.94
C THR A 238 -18.27 6.79 -8.95
N LEU A 239 -18.90 7.11 -7.81
CA LEU A 239 -20.34 7.40 -7.74
C LEU A 239 -20.77 8.60 -8.61
N THR A 240 -19.86 9.53 -8.85
CA THR A 240 -20.14 10.77 -9.60
C THR A 240 -19.77 10.67 -11.08
N GLU A 241 -18.89 9.73 -11.43
CA GLU A 241 -18.41 9.49 -12.79
C GLU A 241 -18.38 7.99 -13.10
N ASP A 242 -19.21 7.57 -14.05
CA ASP A 242 -19.36 6.16 -14.43
C ASP A 242 -18.09 5.58 -15.08
N ASN A 243 -17.23 6.43 -15.64
CA ASN A 243 -15.95 5.99 -16.23
C ASN A 243 -14.97 7.15 -16.29
N ILE A 244 -13.84 7.00 -15.63
CA ILE A 244 -12.71 7.92 -15.75
C ILE A 244 -11.85 7.39 -16.90
N ASP A 245 -11.80 8.16 -18.01
CA ASP A 245 -11.02 7.77 -19.19
C ASP A 245 -9.52 7.91 -18.92
N ILE A 246 -8.86 6.78 -18.69
CA ILE A 246 -7.41 6.69 -18.51
C ILE A 246 -6.84 5.93 -19.70
N PRO A 247 -6.15 6.60 -20.64
CA PRO A 247 -5.59 5.94 -21.82
C PRO A 247 -4.62 4.83 -21.46
N ALA A 248 -4.75 3.67 -22.10
CA ALA A 248 -3.76 2.62 -21.99
C ALA A 248 -2.39 3.12 -22.51
N TYR A 249 -1.32 2.72 -21.86
CA TYR A 249 0.02 3.15 -22.24
C TYR A 249 1.02 1.99 -22.24
N SER A 250 2.11 2.20 -22.98
CA SER A 250 3.21 1.24 -23.05
C SER A 250 4.53 1.95 -22.79
N ILE A 251 5.42 1.28 -22.07
CA ILE A 251 6.75 1.78 -21.77
C ILE A 251 7.81 0.72 -22.07
N VAL A 252 9.01 1.19 -22.41
CA VAL A 252 10.22 0.37 -22.54
C VAL A 252 11.20 0.82 -21.47
N VAL A 253 11.63 -0.13 -20.65
CA VAL A 253 12.50 0.09 -19.50
C VAL A 253 13.85 -0.58 -19.75
N PRO A 254 14.86 0.13 -20.28
CA PRO A 254 16.20 -0.40 -20.42
C PRO A 254 16.92 -0.48 -19.08
N SER A 255 17.77 -1.49 -18.92
CA SER A 255 18.60 -1.68 -17.74
C SER A 255 20.04 -2.02 -18.12
N LEU A 256 21.00 -1.53 -17.34
CA LEU A 256 22.42 -1.85 -17.49
C LEU A 256 23.04 -2.04 -16.10
N ASN A 257 23.64 -3.19 -15.88
CA ASN A 257 24.38 -3.47 -14.65
C ASN A 257 25.81 -3.85 -15.02
N VAL A 258 26.77 -3.21 -14.37
CA VAL A 258 28.19 -3.49 -14.51
C VAL A 258 28.75 -3.84 -13.14
N SER A 259 29.45 -4.96 -13.04
CA SER A 259 30.13 -5.35 -11.82
C SER A 259 31.58 -5.72 -12.11
N LYS A 260 32.45 -5.49 -11.12
CA LYS A 260 33.85 -5.88 -11.14
C LYS A 260 34.24 -6.53 -9.82
N ARG A 261 34.72 -7.77 -9.91
CA ARG A 261 35.32 -8.46 -8.78
C ARG A 261 36.81 -8.08 -8.71
N LEU A 262 37.22 -7.54 -7.56
CA LEU A 262 38.58 -7.12 -7.26
C LEU A 262 39.41 -8.32 -6.75
N LYS A 263 40.74 -8.17 -6.75
CA LYS A 263 41.68 -9.21 -6.27
C LYS A 263 41.54 -9.56 -4.79
N ASN A 264 41.03 -8.62 -3.98
CA ASN A 264 40.76 -8.79 -2.54
C ASN A 264 39.36 -9.39 -2.26
N ASN A 265 38.70 -10.01 -3.25
CA ASN A 265 37.34 -10.52 -3.20
C ASN A 265 36.22 -9.48 -3.01
N ASN A 266 36.52 -8.19 -2.98
CA ASN A 266 35.49 -7.16 -3.00
C ASN A 266 34.85 -7.07 -4.39
N THR A 267 33.59 -6.65 -4.45
CA THR A 267 32.88 -6.42 -5.71
C THR A 267 32.36 -4.97 -5.75
N ILE A 268 32.69 -4.27 -6.82
CA ILE A 268 32.11 -2.97 -7.15
C ILE A 268 30.99 -3.19 -8.14
N LYS A 269 29.83 -2.54 -7.91
CA LYS A 269 28.66 -2.62 -8.80
C LYS A 269 28.18 -1.22 -9.15
N ALA A 270 27.81 -1.03 -10.41
CA ALA A 270 27.10 0.15 -10.89
C ALA A 270 25.87 -0.32 -11.70
N SER A 271 24.73 0.35 -11.50
CA SER A 271 23.49 0.03 -12.19
C SER A 271 22.82 1.29 -12.72
N TYR A 272 22.21 1.16 -13.87
CA TYR A 272 21.34 2.15 -14.49
C TYR A 272 20.03 1.48 -14.89
N ASN A 273 18.94 2.05 -14.44
CA ASN A 273 17.58 1.68 -14.86
C ASN A 273 16.83 2.97 -15.21
N ARG A 274 16.06 2.94 -16.29
CA ARG A 274 15.09 3.99 -16.57
C ARG A 274 13.77 3.61 -15.89
N CYS A 275 13.15 4.53 -15.13
CA CYS A 275 11.81 4.41 -14.54
C CYS A 275 10.83 5.22 -15.38
#